data_e098189c75da86031b7ebf5e55c68d9a
#
_entry.id   e098189c75da86031b7ebf5e55c68d9a
#
_cell.length_a   1.000
_cell.length_b   1.000
_cell.length_c   1.000
_cell.angle_alpha   90.00
_cell.angle_beta   90.00
_cell.angle_gamma   90.00
#
_symmetry.space_group_name_H-M   'P 1'
#
loop_
_entity.id
_entity.type
_entity.pdbx_description
1 polymer ?
#
loop_
_entity_poly.entity_id
_entity_poly.type
_entity_poly.pdbx_seq_one_letter_code
_entity_poly.pdbx_strand_id
1 'polypeptide(L)'
;MNRIGLIALLACAGSVHAGNPLLSGSFVHVGYSASDEQLPAAQLPLFLDELQDLGNDTIILGQTRATRADVGCASGEQDFEWIAGFPGKLGTVLDAAAARGMKVVVGTTYSSGQCAIFWQGQNAKAVAQDAAQSLAQLGQQYGSHPAFAGWYITDEPAQVPTDRAPFYRAIVTALKGSTPSRPVMVAPYLASSSVDPASVGRAAAQFRTATGVDVQIWQDGIGAASHARLFQWDRPGHSTEAYYEALSAALGASGLWADIELFNHGSPLFLDTGNGLSGAYRPASVQRINQQLWSARSAGKRVAWLNQYHMSEVVGPGQGYGESPRLMNTYRGLYGLGASYSVDPVQTTYSYSVAPDANYPDSSGHELFDRRVGDPRNPMDAGWVGVHGNVSITIDLGQRRRVDWIGLHTMTRQAWGIVTPTSVEVMCAEPGTAATSIGVLSAPFTQAGLSGSTEEEYVVGNGAPLAAQCRTLELRLANGSWTFLSEIEIAAEQ
;
A
#
# COMPACT_ATOMS: atom_id res chain seq x y z
N MET A 1 23.47 48.02 39.91
CA MET A 1 22.17 47.29 39.91
C MET A 1 21.68 47.21 38.47
N ASN A 2 22.09 46.17 37.78
CA ASN A 2 21.69 45.91 36.38
C ASN A 2 20.65 44.80 36.37
N ARG A 3 19.42 45.12 35.93
CA ARG A 3 18.35 44.16 35.68
C ARG A 3 18.54 43.60 34.25
N ILE A 4 18.92 42.36 34.16
CA ILE A 4 18.91 41.60 32.91
C ILE A 4 17.49 41.07 32.70
N GLY A 5 16.80 41.62 31.70
CA GLY A 5 15.49 41.13 31.26
C GLY A 5 15.65 39.81 30.50
N LEU A 6 15.06 38.74 31.01
CA LEU A 6 14.95 37.44 30.36
C LEU A 6 13.84 37.52 29.31
N ILE A 7 14.19 37.56 28.03
CA ILE A 7 13.22 37.44 26.93
C ILE A 7 12.96 35.94 26.76
N ALA A 8 11.79 35.48 27.18
CA ALA A 8 11.31 34.16 26.89
C ALA A 8 10.90 34.08 25.39
N LEU A 9 11.70 33.42 24.58
CA LEU A 9 11.26 33.01 23.25
C LEU A 9 10.20 31.90 23.42
N LEU A 10 8.95 32.28 23.26
CA LEU A 10 7.89 31.28 22.96
C LEU A 10 8.19 30.72 21.56
N ALA A 11 8.77 29.53 21.53
CA ALA A 11 8.76 28.70 20.33
C ALA A 11 7.29 28.29 20.09
N CYS A 12 6.65 28.96 19.15
CA CYS A 12 5.44 28.41 18.54
C CYS A 12 5.87 27.10 17.86
N ALA A 13 5.66 25.97 18.54
CA ALA A 13 5.62 24.68 17.91
C ALA A 13 4.41 24.69 16.96
N GLY A 14 4.66 25.11 15.72
CA GLY A 14 3.71 24.88 14.65
C GLY A 14 3.44 23.38 14.62
N SER A 15 2.20 23.01 14.84
CA SER A 15 1.73 21.66 14.58
C SER A 15 2.04 21.37 13.11
N VAL A 16 3.09 20.60 12.87
CA VAL A 16 3.33 20.00 11.55
C VAL A 16 2.13 19.10 11.34
N HIS A 17 1.19 19.55 10.54
CA HIS A 17 0.14 18.69 10.03
C HIS A 17 0.88 17.58 9.29
N ALA A 18 0.91 16.40 9.90
CA ALA A 18 1.46 15.22 9.24
C ALA A 18 0.56 14.95 8.05
N GLY A 19 1.02 15.32 6.86
CA GLY A 19 0.35 14.96 5.62
C GLY A 19 0.06 13.46 5.59
N ASN A 20 -0.93 13.04 4.82
CA ASN A 20 -1.23 11.62 4.67
C ASN A 20 0.04 10.87 4.26
N PRO A 21 0.32 9.71 4.86
CA PRO A 21 1.48 8.91 4.48
C PRO A 21 1.33 8.44 3.03
N LEU A 22 2.32 8.72 2.20
CA LEU A 22 2.31 8.36 0.79
C LEU A 22 3.11 7.07 0.54
N LEU A 23 2.83 6.42 -0.60
CA LEU A 23 3.77 5.47 -1.18
C LEU A 23 5.08 6.19 -1.47
N SER A 24 6.18 5.56 -1.13
CA SER A 24 7.53 6.10 -1.36
C SER A 24 8.39 5.18 -2.21
N GLY A 25 7.86 4.03 -2.61
CA GLY A 25 8.59 3.10 -3.47
C GLY A 25 7.69 2.01 -4.04
N SER A 26 8.25 1.22 -4.94
CA SER A 26 7.59 0.07 -5.55
C SER A 26 8.55 -1.07 -5.79
N PHE A 27 8.06 -2.29 -5.60
CA PHE A 27 8.67 -3.46 -6.21
C PHE A 27 8.44 -3.43 -7.71
N VAL A 28 9.47 -3.76 -8.46
CA VAL A 28 9.46 -3.76 -9.93
C VAL A 28 10.09 -5.05 -10.43
N HIS A 29 9.39 -5.76 -11.28
CA HIS A 29 9.90 -6.97 -11.93
C HIS A 29 10.31 -6.67 -13.37
N VAL A 30 11.59 -6.57 -13.62
CA VAL A 30 12.14 -6.33 -14.95
C VAL A 30 12.62 -7.63 -15.54
N GLY A 31 11.97 -8.10 -16.60
CA GLY A 31 12.40 -9.30 -17.34
C GLY A 31 11.90 -10.63 -16.76
N TYR A 32 10.81 -10.62 -16.02
CA TYR A 32 10.16 -11.84 -15.57
C TYR A 32 9.58 -12.62 -16.76
N SER A 33 9.68 -13.95 -16.74
CA SER A 33 9.18 -14.79 -17.83
C SER A 33 7.67 -15.09 -17.74
N ALA A 34 7.02 -14.76 -16.65
CA ALA A 34 5.57 -14.84 -16.55
C ALA A 34 4.97 -13.71 -17.39
N SER A 35 4.14 -14.05 -18.32
CA SER A 35 3.67 -13.23 -19.44
C SER A 35 3.10 -11.86 -19.10
N ASP A 36 2.77 -11.58 -17.86
CA ASP A 36 1.91 -10.47 -17.49
C ASP A 36 2.63 -9.35 -16.70
N GLU A 37 3.89 -9.56 -16.31
CA GLU A 37 4.61 -8.65 -15.41
C GLU A 37 5.91 -8.09 -15.99
N GLN A 38 6.14 -8.26 -17.28
CA GLN A 38 7.35 -7.74 -17.91
C GLN A 38 7.17 -6.27 -18.30
N LEU A 39 7.94 -5.40 -17.68
CA LEU A 39 8.09 -4.05 -18.15
C LEU A 39 9.04 -4.05 -19.37
N PRO A 40 8.56 -3.75 -20.58
CA PRO A 40 9.42 -3.61 -21.73
C PRO A 40 10.48 -2.52 -21.48
N ALA A 41 11.72 -2.76 -21.87
CA ALA A 41 12.81 -1.81 -21.65
C ALA A 41 12.51 -0.40 -22.21
N ALA A 42 11.76 -0.31 -23.29
CA ALA A 42 11.33 0.96 -23.90
C ALA A 42 10.31 1.72 -23.01
N GLN A 43 9.56 1.04 -22.17
CA GLN A 43 8.57 1.65 -21.28
C GLN A 43 9.15 2.02 -19.91
N LEU A 44 10.33 1.51 -19.56
CA LEU A 44 10.95 1.79 -18.27
C LEU A 44 11.02 3.29 -17.93
N PRO A 45 11.47 4.18 -18.82
CA PRO A 45 11.50 5.61 -18.51
C PRO A 45 10.13 6.18 -18.18
N LEU A 46 9.10 5.86 -18.97
CA LEU A 46 7.74 6.33 -18.76
C LEU A 46 7.16 5.81 -17.44
N PHE A 47 7.42 4.54 -17.13
CA PHE A 47 6.99 3.94 -15.88
C PHE A 47 7.69 4.57 -14.66
N LEU A 48 8.98 4.91 -14.77
CA LEU A 48 9.68 5.62 -13.69
C LEU A 48 9.17 7.05 -13.51
N ASP A 49 8.80 7.74 -14.60
CA ASP A 49 8.14 9.05 -14.53
C ASP A 49 6.81 8.94 -13.79
N GLU A 50 6.01 7.94 -14.12
CA GLU A 50 4.74 7.66 -13.47
C GLU A 50 4.91 7.34 -11.97
N LEU A 51 5.91 6.52 -11.61
CA LEU A 51 6.24 6.24 -10.20
C LEU A 51 6.65 7.52 -9.46
N GLN A 52 7.45 8.37 -10.09
CA GLN A 52 7.86 9.65 -9.52
C GLN A 52 6.67 10.59 -9.33
N ASP A 53 5.75 10.63 -10.29
CA ASP A 53 4.49 11.36 -10.19
C ASP A 53 3.60 10.87 -9.04
N LEU A 54 3.73 9.62 -8.62
CA LEU A 54 3.08 9.05 -7.44
C LEU A 54 3.86 9.29 -6.14
N GLY A 55 4.90 10.11 -6.16
CA GLY A 55 5.72 10.42 -5.00
C GLY A 55 6.77 9.35 -4.65
N ASN A 56 6.99 8.35 -5.51
CA ASN A 56 7.99 7.33 -5.24
C ASN A 56 9.41 7.86 -5.53
N ASP A 57 10.31 7.60 -4.61
CA ASP A 57 11.73 7.90 -4.72
C ASP A 57 12.60 6.64 -4.84
N THR A 58 11.99 5.46 -4.70
CA THR A 58 12.70 4.19 -4.61
C THR A 58 12.00 3.09 -5.41
N ILE A 59 12.78 2.32 -6.18
CA ILE A 59 12.32 1.05 -6.74
C ILE A 59 13.11 -0.10 -6.14
N ILE A 60 12.45 -1.25 -5.97
CA ILE A 60 13.05 -2.49 -5.53
C ILE A 60 12.92 -3.48 -6.68
N LEU A 61 14.03 -3.85 -7.29
CA LEU A 61 14.03 -4.91 -8.28
C LEU A 61 13.81 -6.24 -7.56
N GLY A 62 12.76 -6.95 -7.90
CA GLY A 62 12.36 -8.16 -7.18
C GLY A 62 13.42 -9.24 -7.17
N GLN A 63 14.07 -9.46 -8.31
CA GLN A 63 15.16 -10.44 -8.44
C GLN A 63 16.02 -10.14 -9.67
N THR A 64 17.27 -10.59 -9.63
CA THR A 64 18.20 -10.45 -10.76
C THR A 64 18.72 -11.79 -11.27
N ARG A 65 18.64 -12.83 -10.44
CA ARG A 65 19.03 -14.21 -10.76
C ARG A 65 17.91 -15.18 -10.36
N ALA A 66 17.80 -16.28 -11.06
CA ALA A 66 16.83 -17.34 -10.76
C ALA A 66 17.43 -18.73 -11.00
N THR A 67 16.80 -19.73 -10.43
CA THR A 67 17.11 -21.13 -10.73
C THR A 67 16.93 -21.38 -12.23
N ARG A 68 17.89 -22.05 -12.85
CA ARG A 68 17.77 -22.48 -14.25
C ARG A 68 16.59 -23.41 -14.44
N ALA A 69 15.80 -23.13 -15.45
CA ALA A 69 14.59 -23.89 -15.74
C ALA A 69 14.85 -25.33 -16.20
N ASP A 70 16.03 -25.60 -16.74
CA ASP A 70 16.45 -26.89 -17.29
C ASP A 70 17.10 -27.81 -16.25
N VAL A 71 17.44 -27.30 -15.07
CA VAL A 71 18.03 -28.10 -14.00
C VAL A 71 16.94 -28.55 -13.03
N GLY A 72 16.66 -29.86 -13.05
CA GLY A 72 15.74 -30.44 -12.08
C GLY A 72 16.29 -30.33 -10.65
N CYS A 73 15.49 -29.91 -9.71
CA CYS A 73 15.86 -29.73 -8.29
C CYS A 73 16.21 -31.04 -7.56
N ALA A 74 16.04 -32.18 -8.24
CA ALA A 74 16.29 -33.51 -7.68
C ALA A 74 17.78 -33.86 -7.54
N SER A 75 18.68 -33.13 -8.22
CA SER A 75 20.12 -33.44 -8.22
C SER A 75 20.88 -32.88 -7.01
N GLY A 76 20.26 -32.04 -6.17
CA GLY A 76 20.95 -31.36 -5.06
C GLY A 76 21.95 -30.28 -5.50
N GLU A 77 22.21 -30.14 -6.78
CA GLU A 77 22.99 -29.06 -7.36
C GLU A 77 22.04 -28.01 -7.90
N GLN A 78 22.10 -26.80 -7.36
CA GLN A 78 21.35 -25.68 -7.89
C GLN A 78 22.28 -24.82 -8.72
N ASP A 79 21.91 -24.64 -9.97
CA ASP A 79 22.54 -23.71 -10.86
C ASP A 79 21.63 -22.50 -11.06
N PHE A 80 22.20 -21.30 -10.96
CA PHE A 80 21.49 -20.06 -11.09
C PHE A 80 21.96 -19.31 -12.32
N GLU A 81 21.01 -18.72 -13.03
CA GLU A 81 21.31 -17.87 -14.17
C GLU A 81 20.79 -16.44 -13.97
N TRP A 82 21.38 -15.50 -14.71
CA TRP A 82 20.86 -14.16 -14.76
C TRP A 82 19.49 -14.15 -15.45
N ILE A 83 18.52 -13.46 -14.82
CA ILE A 83 17.26 -13.17 -15.49
C ILE A 83 17.57 -12.40 -16.78
N ALA A 84 16.84 -12.70 -17.84
CA ALA A 84 17.12 -12.28 -19.21
C ALA A 84 17.61 -10.83 -19.33
N GLY A 85 18.89 -10.69 -19.66
CA GLY A 85 19.55 -9.41 -19.89
C GLY A 85 20.25 -8.76 -18.70
N PHE A 86 20.19 -9.33 -17.47
CA PHE A 86 21.08 -8.94 -16.39
C PHE A 86 22.47 -9.62 -16.58
N PRO A 87 23.57 -8.97 -16.14
CA PRO A 87 23.69 -7.67 -15.49
C PRO A 87 23.62 -6.44 -16.42
N GLY A 88 23.64 -6.64 -17.76
CA GLY A 88 23.71 -5.52 -18.71
C GLY A 88 22.57 -4.50 -18.58
N LYS A 89 21.38 -4.96 -18.27
CA LYS A 89 20.21 -4.09 -18.05
C LYS A 89 20.28 -3.26 -16.77
N LEU A 90 21.01 -3.71 -15.74
CA LEU A 90 21.06 -3.01 -14.47
C LEU A 90 21.64 -1.61 -14.61
N GLY A 91 22.71 -1.46 -15.41
CA GLY A 91 23.27 -0.13 -15.69
C GLY A 91 22.23 0.82 -16.25
N THR A 92 21.45 0.38 -17.25
CA THR A 92 20.38 1.18 -17.85
C THR A 92 19.29 1.56 -16.83
N VAL A 93 18.91 0.62 -15.96
CA VAL A 93 17.91 0.89 -14.89
C VAL A 93 18.47 1.91 -13.89
N LEU A 94 19.71 1.76 -13.48
CA LEU A 94 20.36 2.67 -12.55
C LEU A 94 20.51 4.07 -13.14
N ASP A 95 20.91 4.19 -14.39
CA ASP A 95 21.04 5.47 -15.10
C ASP A 95 19.67 6.16 -15.24
N ALA A 96 18.65 5.42 -15.63
CA ALA A 96 17.28 5.95 -15.77
C ALA A 96 16.71 6.43 -14.43
N ALA A 97 16.96 5.68 -13.34
CA ALA A 97 16.57 6.06 -11.98
C ALA A 97 17.36 7.28 -11.49
N ALA A 98 18.69 7.31 -11.73
CA ALA A 98 19.53 8.44 -11.35
C ALA A 98 19.13 9.75 -12.01
N ALA A 99 18.75 9.69 -13.29
CA ALA A 99 18.26 10.85 -14.03
C ALA A 99 17.00 11.49 -13.40
N ARG A 100 16.27 10.73 -12.58
CA ARG A 100 15.05 11.14 -11.85
C ARG A 100 15.29 11.35 -10.36
N GLY A 101 16.53 11.24 -9.89
CA GLY A 101 16.84 11.29 -8.45
C GLY A 101 16.35 10.09 -7.64
N MET A 102 15.85 9.05 -8.32
CA MET A 102 15.33 7.84 -7.69
C MET A 102 16.46 6.90 -7.25
N LYS A 103 16.13 6.01 -6.32
CA LYS A 103 17.01 4.99 -5.77
C LYS A 103 16.57 3.59 -6.20
N VAL A 104 17.52 2.69 -6.35
CA VAL A 104 17.31 1.31 -6.77
C VAL A 104 17.88 0.37 -5.71
N VAL A 105 17.02 -0.44 -5.13
CA VAL A 105 17.42 -1.58 -4.31
C VAL A 105 17.43 -2.81 -5.22
N VAL A 106 18.50 -3.56 -5.22
CA VAL A 106 18.73 -4.64 -6.19
C VAL A 106 18.40 -5.99 -5.56
N GLY A 107 17.44 -6.69 -6.13
CA GLY A 107 17.06 -8.04 -5.71
C GLY A 107 18.17 -9.06 -5.97
N THR A 108 18.21 -10.05 -5.12
CA THR A 108 19.19 -11.14 -5.20
C THR A 108 18.70 -12.32 -6.02
N THR A 109 19.15 -13.50 -5.68
CA THR A 109 18.81 -14.75 -6.35
C THR A 109 17.50 -15.29 -5.81
N TYR A 110 16.60 -15.66 -6.71
CA TYR A 110 15.33 -16.32 -6.41
C TYR A 110 15.37 -17.78 -6.82
N SER A 111 14.78 -18.65 -5.99
CA SER A 111 14.60 -20.06 -6.29
C SER A 111 13.12 -20.36 -6.56
N SER A 112 12.77 -20.75 -7.78
CA SER A 112 11.39 -20.95 -8.21
C SER A 112 11.00 -22.42 -8.37
N GLY A 113 9.70 -22.69 -8.44
CA GLY A 113 9.13 -24.00 -8.75
C GLY A 113 9.34 -25.01 -7.63
N GLN A 114 9.59 -26.28 -8.00
CA GLN A 114 9.86 -27.35 -7.03
C GLN A 114 11.14 -27.14 -6.22
N CYS A 115 11.99 -26.22 -6.67
CA CYS A 115 13.18 -25.75 -5.96
C CYS A 115 12.86 -24.64 -4.95
N ALA A 116 11.65 -24.15 -4.90
CA ALA A 116 11.21 -23.04 -4.04
C ALA A 116 11.28 -23.33 -2.53
N ILE A 117 11.80 -24.46 -2.16
CA ILE A 117 12.14 -24.73 -0.78
C ILE A 117 13.49 -24.07 -0.47
N PHE A 118 13.49 -22.76 -0.56
CA PHE A 118 14.59 -21.85 -0.17
C PHE A 118 15.22 -22.22 1.16
N TRP A 119 14.52 -22.98 1.93
CA TRP A 119 14.64 -23.11 3.36
C TRP A 119 15.23 -24.41 3.82
N GLN A 120 15.48 -25.35 2.94
CA GLN A 120 16.04 -26.63 3.31
C GLN A 120 17.53 -26.67 2.98
N GLY A 121 18.31 -26.58 3.99
CA GLY A 121 19.77 -26.76 4.15
C GLY A 121 20.71 -26.58 2.95
N GLN A 122 20.55 -27.37 1.89
CA GLN A 122 21.45 -27.33 0.74
C GLN A 122 21.19 -26.11 -0.16
N ASN A 123 19.93 -25.74 -0.35
CA ASN A 123 19.54 -24.61 -1.20
C ASN A 123 19.99 -23.29 -0.58
N ALA A 124 19.85 -23.16 0.72
CA ALA A 124 20.34 -21.99 1.45
C ALA A 124 21.83 -21.75 1.27
N LYS A 125 22.61 -22.84 1.27
CA LYS A 125 24.06 -22.77 1.03
C LYS A 125 24.37 -22.37 -0.42
N ALA A 126 23.65 -22.91 -1.39
CA ALA A 126 23.85 -22.57 -2.80
C ALA A 126 23.53 -21.09 -3.08
N VAL A 127 22.43 -20.56 -2.55
CA VAL A 127 22.07 -19.13 -2.67
C VAL A 127 23.12 -18.24 -2.01
N ALA A 128 23.62 -18.61 -0.83
CA ALA A 128 24.69 -17.85 -0.17
C ALA A 128 26.00 -17.88 -0.96
N GLN A 129 26.33 -19.00 -1.62
CA GLN A 129 27.49 -19.10 -2.49
C GLN A 129 27.31 -18.24 -3.75
N ASP A 130 26.13 -18.25 -4.37
CA ASP A 130 25.82 -17.39 -5.52
C ASP A 130 25.91 -15.91 -5.15
N ALA A 131 25.43 -15.53 -3.98
CA ALA A 131 25.60 -14.17 -3.48
C ALA A 131 27.07 -13.77 -3.31
N ALA A 132 27.91 -14.68 -2.83
CA ALA A 132 29.34 -14.45 -2.66
C ALA A 132 30.12 -14.37 -3.98
N GLN A 133 29.61 -14.96 -5.05
CA GLN A 133 30.27 -15.00 -6.36
C GLN A 133 29.66 -14.00 -7.34
N SER A 134 28.41 -14.25 -7.76
CA SER A 134 27.76 -13.51 -8.84
C SER A 134 27.31 -12.12 -8.39
N LEU A 135 26.62 -12.03 -7.24
CA LEU A 135 26.12 -10.74 -6.75
C LEU A 135 27.23 -9.85 -6.21
N ALA A 136 28.29 -10.43 -5.65
CA ALA A 136 29.45 -9.65 -5.23
C ALA A 136 30.15 -8.95 -6.41
N GLN A 137 30.24 -9.60 -7.57
CA GLN A 137 30.75 -8.98 -8.81
C GLN A 137 29.85 -7.82 -9.26
N LEU A 138 28.54 -8.00 -9.21
CA LEU A 138 27.58 -6.95 -9.53
C LEU A 138 27.72 -5.75 -8.56
N GLY A 139 27.92 -6.02 -7.27
CA GLY A 139 28.20 -5.01 -6.25
C GLY A 139 29.50 -4.24 -6.50
N GLN A 140 30.55 -4.92 -6.93
CA GLN A 140 31.82 -4.27 -7.32
C GLN A 140 31.64 -3.36 -8.53
N GLN A 141 30.83 -3.77 -9.50
CA GLN A 141 30.58 -3.00 -10.71
C GLN A 141 29.69 -1.78 -10.47
N TYR A 142 28.61 -1.91 -9.71
CA TYR A 142 27.57 -0.91 -9.59
C TYR A 142 27.38 -0.31 -8.20
N GLY A 143 28.04 -0.84 -7.18
CA GLY A 143 27.85 -0.42 -5.79
C GLY A 143 28.17 1.05 -5.50
N SER A 144 29.01 1.69 -6.31
CA SER A 144 29.28 3.13 -6.25
C SER A 144 28.31 3.98 -7.06
N HIS A 145 27.42 3.38 -7.86
CA HIS A 145 26.47 4.13 -8.67
C HIS A 145 25.52 4.96 -7.78
N PRO A 146 25.22 6.23 -8.11
CA PRO A 146 24.45 7.12 -7.24
C PRO A 146 23.02 6.64 -6.98
N ALA A 147 22.42 5.92 -7.93
CA ALA A 147 21.10 5.32 -7.75
C ALA A 147 21.15 3.99 -6.99
N PHE A 148 22.27 3.30 -6.89
CA PHE A 148 22.36 2.03 -6.19
C PHE A 148 22.17 2.22 -4.68
N ALA A 149 21.04 1.78 -4.12
CA ALA A 149 20.65 2.08 -2.75
C ALA A 149 20.88 0.91 -1.78
N GLY A 150 20.97 -0.31 -2.26
CA GLY A 150 21.13 -1.50 -1.40
C GLY A 150 20.73 -2.78 -2.09
N TRP A 151 20.59 -3.83 -1.28
CA TRP A 151 20.22 -5.16 -1.71
C TRP A 151 18.91 -5.60 -1.09
N TYR A 152 18.12 -6.31 -1.85
CA TYR A 152 16.94 -7.02 -1.38
C TYR A 152 17.20 -8.54 -1.48
N ILE A 153 17.20 -9.24 -0.35
CA ILE A 153 17.21 -10.69 -0.34
C ILE A 153 15.82 -11.13 -0.81
N THR A 154 15.77 -11.72 -1.99
CA THR A 154 14.52 -12.12 -2.66
C THR A 154 13.92 -13.32 -1.95
N ASP A 155 13.30 -13.04 -0.83
CA ASP A 155 12.72 -14.01 0.07
C ASP A 155 11.68 -13.38 0.99
N GLU A 156 10.65 -14.15 1.28
CA GLU A 156 9.49 -13.76 2.08
C GLU A 156 9.35 -14.68 3.30
N PRO A 157 10.18 -14.49 4.34
CA PRO A 157 10.12 -15.35 5.51
C PRO A 157 8.85 -15.10 6.33
N ALA A 158 8.13 -16.18 6.64
CA ALA A 158 7.00 -16.11 7.55
C ALA A 158 7.46 -15.76 8.97
N GLN A 159 7.02 -14.63 9.50
CA GLN A 159 7.29 -14.23 10.90
C GLN A 159 8.76 -14.32 11.35
N VAL A 160 9.69 -14.15 10.43
CA VAL A 160 11.16 -14.10 10.67
C VAL A 160 11.71 -15.26 11.50
N PRO A 161 11.75 -16.47 10.98
CA PRO A 161 12.21 -17.66 11.70
C PRO A 161 13.69 -17.56 12.06
N THR A 162 14.00 -17.75 13.34
CA THR A 162 15.38 -17.63 13.85
C THR A 162 16.28 -18.82 13.49
N ASP A 163 15.70 -19.98 13.21
CA ASP A 163 16.40 -21.17 12.75
C ASP A 163 17.07 -20.99 11.38
N ARG A 164 16.59 -20.05 10.59
CA ARG A 164 17.15 -19.68 9.26
C ARG A 164 18.18 -18.54 9.32
N ALA A 165 18.40 -17.97 10.50
CA ALA A 165 19.33 -16.85 10.66
C ALA A 165 20.75 -17.11 10.10
N PRO A 166 21.35 -18.30 10.22
CA PRO A 166 22.66 -18.58 9.61
C PRO A 166 22.69 -18.39 8.10
N PHE A 167 21.61 -18.73 7.41
CA PHE A 167 21.46 -18.55 5.98
C PHE A 167 21.46 -17.06 5.57
N TYR A 168 20.58 -16.26 6.19
CA TYR A 168 20.54 -14.82 5.92
C TYR A 168 21.87 -14.14 6.26
N ARG A 169 22.50 -14.53 7.37
CA ARG A 169 23.81 -14.01 7.76
C ARG A 169 24.87 -14.28 6.70
N ALA A 170 24.88 -15.46 6.09
CA ALA A 170 25.81 -15.79 5.03
C ALA A 170 25.62 -14.89 3.80
N ILE A 171 24.39 -14.68 3.37
CA ILE A 171 24.07 -13.77 2.25
C ILE A 171 24.44 -12.32 2.61
N VAL A 172 24.03 -11.82 3.77
CA VAL A 172 24.36 -10.47 4.25
C VAL A 172 25.87 -10.25 4.27
N THR A 173 26.62 -11.22 4.78
CA THR A 173 28.10 -11.15 4.83
C THR A 173 28.69 -11.05 3.42
N ALA A 174 28.21 -11.84 2.48
CA ALA A 174 28.67 -11.83 1.09
C ALA A 174 28.39 -10.48 0.40
N LEU A 175 27.16 -9.96 0.55
CA LEU A 175 26.75 -8.70 -0.06
C LEU A 175 27.50 -7.51 0.54
N LYS A 176 27.64 -7.44 1.86
CA LYS A 176 28.40 -6.40 2.55
C LYS A 176 29.90 -6.49 2.29
N GLY A 177 30.41 -7.66 1.94
CA GLY A 177 31.79 -7.83 1.50
C GLY A 177 32.11 -7.03 0.22
N SER A 178 31.17 -6.91 -0.69
CA SER A 178 31.31 -6.13 -1.94
C SER A 178 30.87 -4.67 -1.80
N THR A 179 29.88 -4.40 -0.96
CA THR A 179 29.26 -3.08 -0.78
C THR A 179 29.03 -2.76 0.69
N PRO A 180 30.07 -2.48 1.48
CA PRO A 180 29.98 -2.41 2.95
C PRO A 180 28.97 -1.36 3.47
N SER A 181 28.82 -0.25 2.77
CA SER A 181 27.95 0.87 3.16
C SER A 181 26.51 0.72 2.69
N ARG A 182 26.20 -0.31 1.90
CA ARG A 182 24.85 -0.48 1.35
C ARG A 182 24.01 -1.38 2.27
N PRO A 183 22.77 -0.97 2.59
CA PRO A 183 21.88 -1.80 3.39
C PRO A 183 21.46 -3.07 2.66
N VAL A 184 21.21 -4.12 3.45
CA VAL A 184 20.64 -5.37 2.99
C VAL A 184 19.26 -5.50 3.61
N MET A 185 18.27 -5.80 2.79
CA MET A 185 16.84 -5.82 3.14
C MET A 185 16.23 -7.20 2.90
N VAL A 186 15.11 -7.49 3.56
CA VAL A 186 14.29 -8.69 3.35
C VAL A 186 12.83 -8.33 3.56
N ALA A 187 11.89 -9.02 2.91
CA ALA A 187 10.44 -8.76 3.01
C ALA A 187 9.70 -9.87 3.79
N PRO A 188 9.67 -9.83 5.12
CA PRO A 188 8.89 -10.77 5.90
C PRO A 188 7.38 -10.53 5.75
N TYR A 189 6.60 -11.60 5.98
CA TYR A 189 5.15 -11.47 6.07
C TYR A 189 4.60 -11.98 7.40
N LEU A 190 3.40 -11.50 7.76
CA LEU A 190 2.66 -11.95 8.93
C LEU A 190 1.96 -13.27 8.61
N ALA A 191 2.45 -14.38 9.12
CA ALA A 191 1.89 -15.71 8.87
C ALA A 191 0.56 -15.95 9.61
N SER A 192 0.24 -15.15 10.61
CA SER A 192 -1.01 -15.30 11.36
C SER A 192 -1.29 -14.08 12.23
N SER A 193 -2.51 -13.59 12.20
CA SER A 193 -3.01 -12.59 13.16
C SER A 193 -3.22 -13.17 14.58
N SER A 194 -2.94 -14.45 14.80
CA SER A 194 -3.02 -15.07 16.12
C SER A 194 -1.85 -14.74 17.04
N VAL A 195 -0.72 -14.33 16.49
CA VAL A 195 0.46 -13.91 17.25
C VAL A 195 0.30 -12.45 17.67
N ASP A 196 0.57 -12.14 18.94
CA ASP A 196 0.43 -10.77 19.40
C ASP A 196 1.48 -9.83 18.78
N PRO A 197 1.13 -8.57 18.50
CA PRO A 197 2.02 -7.62 17.84
C PRO A 197 3.37 -7.42 18.56
N ALA A 198 3.38 -7.38 19.88
CA ALA A 198 4.62 -7.20 20.64
C ALA A 198 5.56 -8.41 20.48
N SER A 199 5.03 -9.62 20.37
CA SER A 199 5.81 -10.82 20.08
C SER A 199 6.41 -10.78 18.67
N VAL A 200 5.67 -10.30 17.67
CA VAL A 200 6.19 -10.10 16.31
C VAL A 200 7.32 -9.07 16.33
N GLY A 201 7.16 -7.94 17.03
CA GLY A 201 8.21 -6.93 17.17
C GLY A 201 9.49 -7.50 17.81
N ARG A 202 9.35 -8.28 18.87
CA ARG A 202 10.52 -8.95 19.52
C ARG A 202 11.21 -9.93 18.57
N ALA A 203 10.45 -10.75 17.84
CA ALA A 203 11.00 -11.68 16.87
C ALA A 203 11.75 -10.95 15.75
N ALA A 204 11.21 -9.84 15.26
CA ALA A 204 11.83 -8.98 14.24
C ALA A 204 13.18 -8.42 14.70
N ALA A 205 13.26 -7.93 15.96
CA ALA A 205 14.52 -7.44 16.54
C ALA A 205 15.55 -8.55 16.72
N GLN A 206 15.13 -9.73 17.17
CA GLN A 206 15.99 -10.91 17.30
C GLN A 206 16.54 -11.36 15.94
N PHE A 207 15.67 -11.43 14.94
CA PHE A 207 16.07 -11.78 13.56
C PHE A 207 17.09 -10.79 13.01
N ARG A 208 16.86 -9.47 13.14
CA ARG A 208 17.82 -8.44 12.74
C ARG A 208 19.19 -8.64 13.38
N THR A 209 19.22 -8.87 14.68
CA THR A 209 20.46 -9.12 15.42
C THR A 209 21.16 -10.40 14.96
N ALA A 210 20.38 -11.46 14.72
CA ALA A 210 20.93 -12.77 14.33
C ALA A 210 21.46 -12.80 12.89
N THR A 211 20.86 -12.02 11.98
CA THR A 211 21.17 -12.06 10.54
C THR A 211 22.09 -10.95 10.07
N GLY A 212 22.03 -9.78 10.72
CA GLY A 212 22.68 -8.56 10.25
C GLY A 212 21.95 -7.84 9.11
N VAL A 213 20.68 -8.22 8.81
CA VAL A 213 19.80 -7.48 7.91
C VAL A 213 19.56 -6.08 8.45
N ASP A 214 19.67 -5.05 7.61
CA ASP A 214 19.53 -3.66 8.04
C ASP A 214 18.06 -3.21 8.09
N VAL A 215 17.29 -3.59 7.08
CA VAL A 215 15.88 -3.18 6.92
C VAL A 215 14.99 -4.40 6.71
N GLN A 216 13.85 -4.42 7.37
CA GLN A 216 12.80 -5.39 7.15
C GLN A 216 11.61 -4.69 6.50
N ILE A 217 11.15 -5.21 5.36
CA ILE A 217 10.05 -4.68 4.56
C ILE A 217 8.83 -5.57 4.83
N TRP A 218 8.06 -5.26 5.88
CA TRP A 218 6.97 -6.14 6.30
C TRP A 218 5.75 -6.00 5.43
N GLN A 219 5.29 -7.12 4.88
CA GLN A 219 4.05 -7.22 4.11
C GLN A 219 2.84 -7.10 5.03
N ASP A 220 1.87 -6.29 4.65
CA ASP A 220 0.66 -6.06 5.44
C ASP A 220 -0.34 -7.23 5.38
N GLY A 221 -0.25 -8.07 4.36
CA GLY A 221 -1.08 -9.26 4.19
C GLY A 221 -2.56 -8.98 3.92
N ILE A 222 -2.90 -7.74 3.57
CA ILE A 222 -4.29 -7.33 3.37
C ILE A 222 -4.81 -7.72 1.99
N GLY A 223 -4.00 -7.53 0.96
CA GLY A 223 -4.35 -7.91 -0.41
C GLY A 223 -4.48 -9.41 -0.59
N ALA A 224 -3.60 -10.18 0.03
CA ALA A 224 -3.66 -11.63 0.07
C ALA A 224 -4.78 -12.16 0.98
N ALA A 225 -5.45 -11.30 1.74
CA ALA A 225 -6.52 -11.63 2.70
C ALA A 225 -6.12 -12.70 3.73
N SER A 226 -4.82 -12.81 4.03
CA SER A 226 -4.31 -14.00 4.69
C SER A 226 -3.93 -13.80 6.14
N HIS A 227 -3.38 -12.63 6.54
CA HIS A 227 -2.58 -12.65 7.75
C HIS A 227 -2.86 -11.52 8.72
N ALA A 228 -2.72 -10.29 8.32
CA ALA A 228 -3.08 -9.14 9.14
C ALA A 228 -4.51 -8.70 8.86
N ARG A 229 -5.15 -8.09 9.82
CA ARG A 229 -6.47 -7.49 9.67
C ARG A 229 -6.31 -5.98 9.66
N LEU A 230 -6.84 -5.35 8.64
CA LEU A 230 -6.87 -3.88 8.56
C LEU A 230 -7.63 -3.30 9.76
N PHE A 231 -8.68 -4.00 10.19
CA PHE A 231 -9.55 -3.66 11.29
C PHE A 231 -9.54 -4.75 12.36
N GLN A 232 -9.88 -4.39 13.58
CA GLN A 232 -9.88 -5.29 14.76
C GLN A 232 -11.17 -6.10 14.87
N TRP A 233 -11.60 -6.76 13.81
CA TRP A 233 -12.90 -7.45 13.81
C TRP A 233 -12.92 -8.70 14.67
N ASP A 234 -11.87 -9.50 14.57
CA ASP A 234 -11.82 -10.80 15.19
C ASP A 234 -11.10 -10.76 16.55
N ARG A 235 -10.19 -9.81 16.71
CA ARG A 235 -9.25 -9.81 17.80
C ARG A 235 -8.76 -8.40 18.13
N PRO A 236 -9.30 -7.77 19.17
CA PRO A 236 -8.87 -6.44 19.60
C PRO A 236 -7.35 -6.37 19.81
N GLY A 237 -6.72 -5.30 19.38
CA GLY A 237 -5.27 -5.10 19.48
C GLY A 237 -4.43 -5.81 18.42
N HIS A 238 -5.05 -6.48 17.44
CA HIS A 238 -4.37 -7.19 16.35
C HIS A 238 -4.62 -6.54 14.97
N SER A 239 -4.88 -5.25 14.92
CA SER A 239 -4.98 -4.51 13.67
C SER A 239 -3.63 -4.39 12.97
N THR A 240 -3.64 -4.14 11.68
CA THR A 240 -2.43 -3.84 10.89
C THR A 240 -1.61 -2.71 11.53
N GLU A 241 -2.28 -1.66 12.01
CA GLU A 241 -1.63 -0.55 12.72
C GLU A 241 -0.86 -1.03 13.96
N ALA A 242 -1.48 -1.88 14.79
CA ALA A 242 -0.84 -2.40 16.00
C ALA A 242 0.43 -3.22 15.69
N TYR A 243 0.44 -3.97 14.59
CA TYR A 243 1.64 -4.68 14.14
C TYR A 243 2.73 -3.71 13.70
N TYR A 244 2.41 -2.71 12.88
CA TYR A 244 3.41 -1.73 12.45
C TYR A 244 3.94 -0.87 13.59
N GLU A 245 3.13 -0.51 14.57
CA GLU A 245 3.58 0.17 15.78
C GLU A 245 4.56 -0.68 16.59
N ALA A 246 4.25 -1.96 16.80
CA ALA A 246 5.14 -2.88 17.52
C ALA A 246 6.45 -3.13 16.76
N LEU A 247 6.39 -3.28 15.45
CA LEU A 247 7.57 -3.41 14.58
C LEU A 247 8.42 -2.13 14.60
N SER A 248 7.80 -0.96 14.54
CA SER A 248 8.49 0.33 14.58
C SER A 248 9.16 0.57 15.93
N ALA A 249 8.51 0.19 17.02
CA ALA A 249 9.11 0.25 18.35
C ALA A 249 10.34 -0.66 18.48
N ALA A 250 10.34 -1.81 17.81
CA ALA A 250 11.42 -2.83 17.89
C ALA A 250 12.59 -2.54 16.93
N LEU A 251 12.30 -2.04 15.72
CA LEU A 251 13.28 -1.86 14.64
C LEU A 251 13.71 -0.40 14.45
N GLY A 252 12.90 0.55 14.90
CA GLY A 252 12.99 1.95 14.55
C GLY A 252 12.55 2.22 13.09
N ALA A 253 12.14 3.43 12.80
CA ALA A 253 11.65 3.80 11.46
C ALA A 253 12.68 3.54 10.34
N SER A 254 13.97 3.68 10.61
CA SER A 254 15.04 3.40 9.63
C SER A 254 15.23 1.91 9.34
N GLY A 255 14.82 1.03 10.25
CA GLY A 255 14.94 -0.42 10.12
C GLY A 255 13.65 -1.12 9.68
N LEU A 256 12.56 -0.36 9.54
CA LEU A 256 11.25 -0.85 9.14
C LEU A 256 10.76 -0.13 7.90
N TRP A 257 10.41 -0.89 6.86
CA TRP A 257 9.56 -0.45 5.77
C TRP A 257 8.27 -1.25 5.78
N ALA A 258 7.20 -0.68 5.28
CA ALA A 258 5.95 -1.38 5.07
C ALA A 258 5.82 -1.77 3.60
N ASP A 259 5.39 -2.99 3.36
CA ASP A 259 5.01 -3.48 2.05
C ASP A 259 3.49 -3.50 1.97
N ILE A 260 2.97 -2.65 1.11
CA ILE A 260 1.55 -2.37 0.95
C ILE A 260 1.02 -3.18 -0.23
N GLU A 261 0.18 -4.14 0.05
CA GLU A 261 -0.44 -4.96 -0.98
C GLU A 261 -1.58 -4.19 -1.65
N LEU A 262 -1.30 -3.56 -2.80
CA LEU A 262 -2.27 -2.76 -3.56
C LEU A 262 -3.25 -3.60 -4.39
N PHE A 263 -3.27 -4.89 -4.22
CA PHE A 263 -4.11 -5.82 -4.94
C PHE A 263 -5.18 -6.44 -4.04
N ASN A 264 -6.21 -6.98 -4.66
CA ASN A 264 -7.14 -7.92 -4.06
C ASN A 264 -6.95 -9.28 -4.67
N HIS A 265 -6.81 -10.28 -3.85
CA HIS A 265 -6.94 -11.67 -4.28
C HIS A 265 -8.42 -11.96 -4.57
N GLY A 266 -8.73 -12.30 -5.82
CA GLY A 266 -10.11 -12.32 -6.36
C GLY A 266 -11.05 -13.40 -5.82
N SER A 267 -10.72 -14.07 -4.73
CA SER A 267 -11.62 -14.99 -4.06
C SER A 267 -11.49 -14.86 -2.54
N PRO A 268 -12.58 -14.69 -1.80
CA PRO A 268 -12.56 -14.79 -0.35
C PRO A 268 -12.15 -16.18 0.15
N LEU A 269 -12.03 -17.17 -0.72
CA LEU A 269 -11.77 -18.56 -0.39
C LEU A 269 -10.47 -19.12 -0.98
N PHE A 270 -9.63 -18.30 -1.60
CA PHE A 270 -8.35 -18.77 -2.21
C PHE A 270 -8.52 -20.02 -3.10
N LEU A 271 -9.66 -20.13 -3.74
CA LEU A 271 -9.83 -21.19 -4.72
C LEU A 271 -9.01 -20.82 -5.94
N ASP A 272 -7.79 -21.29 -5.94
CA ASP A 272 -6.96 -21.35 -7.13
C ASP A 272 -7.76 -22.13 -8.18
N THR A 273 -8.31 -21.41 -9.15
CA THR A 273 -9.05 -22.03 -10.25
C THR A 273 -8.12 -22.64 -11.28
N GLY A 274 -6.82 -22.78 -10.96
CA GLY A 274 -5.83 -23.46 -11.80
C GLY A 274 -5.43 -22.70 -13.06
N ASN A 275 -5.89 -21.47 -13.25
CA ASN A 275 -5.68 -20.71 -14.48
C ASN A 275 -4.53 -19.68 -14.41
N GLY A 276 -3.60 -19.87 -13.50
CA GLY A 276 -2.45 -18.98 -13.35
C GLY A 276 -2.80 -17.64 -12.67
N LEU A 277 -1.79 -16.98 -12.16
CA LEU A 277 -1.89 -15.76 -11.37
C LEU A 277 -2.59 -14.56 -12.06
N SER A 278 -2.64 -14.57 -13.38
CA SER A 278 -3.08 -13.46 -14.22
C SER A 278 -4.56 -13.06 -14.08
N GLY A 279 -5.39 -13.92 -13.52
CA GLY A 279 -6.82 -13.64 -13.31
C GLY A 279 -7.21 -13.31 -11.87
N ALA A 280 -6.30 -13.48 -10.91
CA ALA A 280 -6.63 -13.48 -9.48
C ALA A 280 -6.34 -12.16 -8.77
N TYR A 281 -5.41 -11.36 -9.26
CA TYR A 281 -5.01 -10.10 -8.64
C TYR A 281 -5.68 -8.92 -9.32
N ARG A 282 -6.38 -8.12 -8.55
CA ARG A 282 -7.05 -6.90 -9.03
C ARG A 282 -6.63 -5.70 -8.19
N PRO A 283 -6.66 -4.49 -8.74
CA PRO A 283 -6.36 -3.29 -7.97
C PRO A 283 -7.24 -3.16 -6.74
N ALA A 284 -6.66 -2.77 -5.63
CA ALA A 284 -7.38 -2.40 -4.43
C ALA A 284 -8.15 -1.09 -4.63
N SER A 285 -9.21 -0.86 -3.84
CA SER A 285 -9.83 0.46 -3.77
C SER A 285 -8.85 1.50 -3.19
N VAL A 286 -8.97 2.74 -3.61
CA VAL A 286 -8.11 3.83 -3.09
C VAL A 286 -8.27 4.00 -1.59
N GLN A 287 -9.47 3.81 -1.08
CA GLN A 287 -9.77 3.92 0.35
C GLN A 287 -9.07 2.83 1.15
N ARG A 288 -9.07 1.58 0.64
CA ARG A 288 -8.29 0.52 1.29
C ARG A 288 -6.80 0.86 1.26
N ILE A 289 -6.28 1.34 0.14
CA ILE A 289 -4.89 1.77 0.02
C ILE A 289 -4.59 2.89 1.04
N ASN A 290 -5.47 3.87 1.14
CA ASN A 290 -5.33 4.97 2.11
C ASN A 290 -5.28 4.44 3.55
N GLN A 291 -6.18 3.52 3.90
CA GLN A 291 -6.20 2.90 5.23
C GLN A 291 -4.93 2.08 5.50
N GLN A 292 -4.44 1.32 4.52
CA GLN A 292 -3.19 0.57 4.63
C GLN A 292 -2.01 1.52 4.86
N LEU A 293 -1.90 2.59 4.08
CA LEU A 293 -0.86 3.60 4.21
C LEU A 293 -0.90 4.28 5.58
N TRP A 294 -2.10 4.61 6.06
CA TRP A 294 -2.29 5.19 7.38
C TRP A 294 -1.90 4.21 8.49
N SER A 295 -2.31 2.95 8.40
CA SER A 295 -1.94 1.91 9.36
C SER A 295 -0.42 1.69 9.42
N ALA A 296 0.26 1.89 8.30
CA ALA A 296 1.71 1.77 8.17
C ALA A 296 2.49 3.08 8.39
N ARG A 297 1.86 4.14 8.91
CA ARG A 297 2.51 5.48 9.07
C ARG A 297 3.74 5.49 9.97
N SER A 298 3.85 4.53 10.88
CA SER A 298 5.01 4.36 11.76
C SER A 298 6.24 3.76 11.06
N ALA A 299 6.10 3.22 9.85
CA ALA A 299 7.21 2.72 9.05
C ALA A 299 7.98 3.87 8.37
N GLY A 300 9.30 3.69 8.19
CA GLY A 300 10.13 4.68 7.54
C GLY A 300 9.82 4.90 6.07
N LYS A 301 9.46 3.83 5.36
CA LYS A 301 8.96 3.88 3.98
C LYS A 301 7.75 2.96 3.82
N ARG A 302 6.92 3.25 2.84
CA ARG A 302 5.79 2.44 2.38
C ARG A 302 6.01 2.14 0.91
N VAL A 303 6.22 0.88 0.60
CA VAL A 303 6.49 0.41 -0.76
C VAL A 303 5.33 -0.44 -1.23
N ALA A 304 5.03 -0.38 -2.52
CA ALA A 304 3.97 -1.17 -3.11
C ALA A 304 4.49 -2.54 -3.58
N TRP A 305 3.84 -3.63 -3.19
CA TRP A 305 4.12 -4.95 -3.72
C TRP A 305 3.33 -5.20 -5.00
N LEU A 306 4.03 -5.57 -6.07
CA LEU A 306 3.53 -5.97 -7.42
C LEU A 306 2.62 -4.95 -8.13
N ASN A 307 2.36 -3.73 -7.65
CA ASN A 307 1.01 -3.28 -7.81
C ASN A 307 0.85 -1.87 -8.27
N GLN A 308 1.93 -1.18 -8.44
CA GLN A 308 1.87 -0.03 -9.30
C GLN A 308 1.62 -0.44 -10.76
N TYR A 309 1.92 -1.68 -11.13
CA TYR A 309 1.44 -2.27 -12.39
C TYR A 309 -0.08 -2.23 -12.52
N HIS A 310 -0.80 -2.51 -11.45
CA HIS A 310 -2.26 -2.46 -11.45
C HIS A 310 -2.81 -1.04 -11.45
N MET A 311 -2.01 -0.07 -11.02
CA MET A 311 -2.35 1.36 -11.04
C MET A 311 -1.73 2.09 -12.23
N SER A 312 -0.74 1.52 -12.90
CA SER A 312 0.02 2.16 -13.97
C SER A 312 -0.81 2.36 -15.23
N GLU A 313 -0.75 3.55 -15.79
CA GLU A 313 -1.30 3.86 -17.10
C GLU A 313 -0.41 3.33 -18.23
N VAL A 314 0.88 3.15 -17.96
CA VAL A 314 1.88 2.65 -18.91
C VAL A 314 1.78 1.14 -19.07
N VAL A 315 1.65 0.43 -17.96
CA VAL A 315 1.67 -1.04 -17.92
C VAL A 315 0.27 -1.62 -17.75
N GLY A 316 -0.56 -1.03 -16.89
CA GLY A 316 -1.87 -1.53 -16.51
C GLY A 316 -2.86 -1.74 -17.66
N PRO A 317 -3.04 -0.78 -18.60
CA PRO A 317 -4.02 -0.94 -19.68
C PRO A 317 -3.78 -2.14 -20.59
N GLY A 318 -2.52 -2.53 -20.78
CA GLY A 318 -2.15 -3.71 -21.57
C GLY A 318 -2.36 -5.04 -20.85
N GLN A 319 -2.60 -5.01 -19.55
CA GLN A 319 -2.69 -6.19 -18.69
C GLN A 319 -4.15 -6.61 -18.38
N GLY A 320 -5.12 -5.98 -18.99
CA GLY A 320 -6.53 -6.31 -18.78
C GLY A 320 -7.17 -5.70 -17.52
N TYR A 321 -6.49 -4.82 -16.82
CA TYR A 321 -7.01 -4.09 -15.66
C TYR A 321 -7.60 -2.74 -16.10
N GLY A 322 -8.78 -2.76 -16.70
CA GLY A 322 -9.43 -1.56 -17.26
C GLY A 322 -9.72 -0.44 -16.26
N GLU A 323 -9.55 -0.70 -14.98
CA GLU A 323 -9.77 0.28 -13.90
C GLU A 323 -8.49 1.04 -13.51
N SER A 324 -7.30 0.61 -13.96
CA SER A 324 -6.02 1.21 -13.57
C SER A 324 -5.93 2.72 -13.81
N PRO A 325 -6.32 3.27 -14.97
CA PRO A 325 -6.26 4.72 -15.19
C PRO A 325 -7.13 5.50 -14.22
N ARG A 326 -8.29 4.97 -13.89
CA ARG A 326 -9.23 5.58 -12.95
C ARG A 326 -8.68 5.56 -11.53
N LEU A 327 -8.14 4.42 -11.09
CA LEU A 327 -7.53 4.26 -9.79
C LEU A 327 -6.33 5.19 -9.63
N MET A 328 -5.50 5.30 -10.68
CA MET A 328 -4.35 6.19 -10.74
C MET A 328 -4.77 7.66 -10.60
N ASN A 329 -5.77 8.10 -11.34
CA ASN A 329 -6.28 9.47 -11.26
C ASN A 329 -6.86 9.77 -9.88
N THR A 330 -7.58 8.81 -9.29
CA THR A 330 -8.13 8.94 -7.94
C THR A 330 -7.00 9.02 -6.91
N TYR A 331 -5.99 8.18 -7.02
CA TYR A 331 -4.83 8.22 -6.14
C TYR A 331 -4.06 9.54 -6.27
N ARG A 332 -3.82 10.02 -7.48
CA ARG A 332 -3.23 11.34 -7.72
C ARG A 332 -4.05 12.45 -7.09
N GLY A 333 -5.37 12.42 -7.27
CA GLY A 333 -6.28 13.38 -6.67
C GLY A 333 -6.24 13.34 -5.13
N LEU A 334 -6.28 12.17 -4.54
CA LEU A 334 -6.29 11.98 -3.09
C LEU A 334 -4.97 12.39 -2.43
N TYR A 335 -3.85 12.10 -3.07
CA TYR A 335 -2.51 12.38 -2.53
C TYR A 335 -1.83 13.61 -3.13
N GLY A 336 -2.53 14.32 -3.98
CA GLY A 336 -2.17 15.63 -4.49
C GLY A 336 -0.74 15.77 -4.92
N LEU A 337 -0.42 15.09 -5.98
CA LEU A 337 0.93 15.16 -6.52
C LEU A 337 1.13 16.51 -7.18
N GLY A 338 1.61 17.44 -6.38
CA GLY A 338 1.79 18.84 -6.72
C GLY A 338 1.11 19.84 -5.78
N ALA A 339 0.14 19.40 -4.96
CA ALA A 339 -0.47 20.19 -3.89
C ALA A 339 -0.86 19.25 -2.77
N SER A 340 -0.79 19.68 -1.51
CA SER A 340 -1.17 18.85 -0.37
C SER A 340 -2.69 18.68 -0.32
N TYR A 341 -3.18 17.50 -0.62
CA TYR A 341 -4.59 17.17 -0.59
C TYR A 341 -4.90 16.30 0.62
N SER A 342 -5.58 16.85 1.59
CA SER A 342 -6.53 16.11 2.42
C SER A 342 -7.31 17.10 3.27
N VAL A 343 -8.57 16.83 3.45
CA VAL A 343 -9.35 17.47 4.50
C VAL A 343 -8.90 16.84 5.82
N ASP A 344 -8.48 17.68 6.80
CA ASP A 344 -8.14 17.16 8.12
C ASP A 344 -9.41 16.58 8.76
N PRO A 345 -9.48 15.27 8.97
CA PRO A 345 -10.68 14.64 9.50
C PRO A 345 -11.01 15.15 10.91
N VAL A 346 -10.02 15.53 11.70
CA VAL A 346 -10.22 16.01 13.08
C VAL A 346 -10.93 17.38 13.12
N GLN A 347 -10.78 18.20 12.10
CA GLN A 347 -11.40 19.53 12.03
C GLN A 347 -12.64 19.57 11.14
N THR A 348 -12.96 18.49 10.46
CA THR A 348 -14.12 18.41 9.57
C THR A 348 -15.36 18.12 10.39
N THR A 349 -16.35 19.00 10.30
CA THR A 349 -17.65 18.79 10.92
C THR A 349 -18.70 18.48 9.86
N TYR A 350 -19.66 17.66 10.22
CA TYR A 350 -20.74 17.33 9.32
C TYR A 350 -22.08 17.13 10.07
N SER A 351 -23.15 17.10 9.32
CA SER A 351 -24.49 16.86 9.83
C SER A 351 -25.36 16.13 8.80
N TYR A 352 -26.35 15.43 9.27
CA TYR A 352 -27.29 14.71 8.45
C TYR A 352 -28.62 15.45 8.36
N SER A 353 -29.31 15.38 7.20
CA SER A 353 -30.69 15.88 7.06
C SER A 353 -31.70 14.99 7.80
N VAL A 354 -31.39 13.73 7.99
CA VAL A 354 -32.13 12.74 8.78
C VAL A 354 -31.13 12.01 9.65
N ALA A 355 -31.37 11.94 10.95
CA ALA A 355 -30.47 11.26 11.87
C ALA A 355 -30.25 9.78 11.47
N PRO A 356 -29.04 9.25 11.65
CA PRO A 356 -28.78 7.82 11.53
C PRO A 356 -29.70 6.98 12.44
N ASP A 357 -29.91 5.73 12.07
CA ASP A 357 -30.72 4.80 12.85
C ASP A 357 -30.09 4.53 14.22
N ALA A 358 -30.92 4.37 15.25
CA ALA A 358 -30.45 4.16 16.61
C ALA A 358 -29.66 2.82 16.80
N ASN A 359 -29.85 1.84 15.91
CA ASN A 359 -29.08 0.60 15.93
C ASN A 359 -27.74 0.70 15.18
N TYR A 360 -27.60 1.71 14.33
CA TYR A 360 -26.40 1.97 13.51
C TYR A 360 -26.03 3.46 13.59
N PRO A 361 -25.78 3.96 14.83
CA PRO A 361 -25.62 5.38 15.05
C PRO A 361 -24.26 5.88 14.61
N ASP A 362 -24.18 7.17 14.36
CA ASP A 362 -22.93 7.92 14.38
C ASP A 362 -22.62 8.31 15.84
N SER A 363 -22.01 7.39 16.57
CA SER A 363 -21.91 7.47 18.05
C SER A 363 -20.96 8.56 18.53
N SER A 364 -19.90 8.83 17.81
CA SER A 364 -18.92 9.86 18.13
C SER A 364 -19.23 11.19 17.43
N GLY A 365 -20.07 11.18 16.39
CA GLY A 365 -20.24 12.29 15.47
C GLY A 365 -19.06 12.49 14.53
N HIS A 366 -18.21 11.47 14.40
CA HIS A 366 -17.00 11.48 13.58
C HIS A 366 -16.76 10.19 12.80
N GLU A 367 -17.65 9.20 12.86
CA GLU A 367 -17.48 7.90 12.20
C GLU A 367 -17.24 8.01 10.69
N LEU A 368 -17.75 9.07 10.05
CA LEU A 368 -17.53 9.29 8.61
C LEU A 368 -16.17 9.94 8.28
N PHE A 369 -15.35 10.28 9.30
CA PHE A 369 -14.03 10.90 9.14
C PHE A 369 -13.02 10.38 10.17
N ASP A 370 -13.26 9.23 10.78
CA ASP A 370 -12.37 8.63 11.77
C ASP A 370 -11.27 7.74 11.18
N ARG A 371 -11.29 7.56 9.85
CA ARG A 371 -10.38 6.70 9.06
C ARG A 371 -10.55 5.21 9.34
N ARG A 372 -11.72 4.83 9.84
CA ARG A 372 -12.07 3.42 10.05
C ARG A 372 -13.13 3.02 9.05
N VAL A 373 -12.84 1.95 8.31
CA VAL A 373 -13.84 1.32 7.44
C VAL A 373 -14.50 0.18 8.19
N GLY A 374 -15.82 0.09 8.17
CA GLY A 374 -16.57 -0.99 8.80
C GLY A 374 -16.33 -2.35 8.15
N ASP A 375 -16.48 -3.43 8.91
CA ASP A 375 -16.43 -4.80 8.36
C ASP A 375 -17.69 -5.09 7.50
N PRO A 376 -17.56 -5.27 6.17
CA PRO A 376 -18.72 -5.53 5.31
C PRO A 376 -19.41 -6.87 5.62
N ARG A 377 -18.73 -7.77 6.34
CA ARG A 377 -19.32 -9.05 6.80
C ARG A 377 -20.13 -8.89 8.07
N ASN A 378 -19.94 -7.79 8.80
CA ASN A 378 -20.63 -7.50 10.04
C ASN A 378 -21.31 -6.12 10.01
N PRO A 379 -22.58 -6.03 9.60
CA PRO A 379 -23.30 -4.75 9.58
C PRO A 379 -23.50 -4.11 10.97
N MET A 380 -23.27 -4.87 12.04
CA MET A 380 -23.29 -4.37 13.42
C MET A 380 -21.93 -3.83 13.89
N ASP A 381 -20.93 -3.81 13.01
CA ASP A 381 -19.64 -3.20 13.32
C ASP A 381 -19.81 -1.70 13.56
N ALA A 382 -19.18 -1.18 14.62
CA ALA A 382 -19.30 0.21 15.02
C ALA A 382 -18.73 1.21 14.00
N GLY A 383 -17.98 0.74 13.01
CA GLY A 383 -17.52 1.55 11.88
C GLY A 383 -18.59 1.81 10.82
N TRP A 384 -19.81 1.27 10.96
CA TRP A 384 -20.91 1.53 10.04
C TRP A 384 -21.95 2.48 10.62
N VAL A 385 -22.26 3.53 9.87
CA VAL A 385 -23.41 4.42 10.10
C VAL A 385 -24.52 4.05 9.15
N GLY A 386 -25.68 3.64 9.67
CA GLY A 386 -26.84 3.24 8.88
C GLY A 386 -27.85 4.37 8.73
N VAL A 387 -28.22 4.68 7.48
CA VAL A 387 -29.30 5.62 7.15
C VAL A 387 -30.31 4.96 6.25
N HIS A 388 -31.57 5.34 6.37
CA HIS A 388 -32.65 4.77 5.56
C HIS A 388 -33.33 5.83 4.70
N GLY A 389 -33.50 5.52 3.42
CA GLY A 389 -34.13 6.42 2.45
C GLY A 389 -33.16 7.54 1.99
N ASN A 390 -33.73 8.62 1.50
CA ASN A 390 -32.97 9.75 1.02
C ASN A 390 -32.39 10.54 2.19
N VAL A 391 -31.10 10.83 2.12
CA VAL A 391 -30.39 11.61 3.13
C VAL A 391 -29.43 12.58 2.45
N SER A 392 -29.28 13.77 3.04
CA SER A 392 -28.18 14.69 2.72
C SER A 392 -27.19 14.73 3.88
N ILE A 393 -25.91 14.74 3.54
CA ILE A 393 -24.82 14.93 4.49
C ILE A 393 -24.16 16.26 4.16
N THR A 394 -24.23 17.22 5.06
CA THR A 394 -23.61 18.54 4.91
C THR A 394 -22.27 18.53 5.64
N ILE A 395 -21.20 18.92 4.95
CA ILE A 395 -19.80 18.86 5.43
C ILE A 395 -19.25 20.26 5.37
N ASP A 396 -18.75 20.82 6.51
CA ASP A 396 -18.01 22.06 6.54
C ASP A 396 -16.50 21.78 6.46
N LEU A 397 -15.86 22.25 5.41
CA LEU A 397 -14.42 22.12 5.17
C LEU A 397 -13.58 23.10 6.00
N GLY A 398 -14.22 23.90 6.88
CA GLY A 398 -13.58 24.91 7.71
C GLY A 398 -13.18 26.18 6.95
N GLN A 399 -12.75 26.04 5.72
CA GLN A 399 -12.38 27.13 4.82
C GLN A 399 -12.73 26.79 3.37
N ARG A 400 -12.66 27.77 2.50
CA ARG A 400 -12.83 27.56 1.06
C ARG A 400 -11.64 26.78 0.51
N ARG A 401 -11.93 25.65 -0.16
CA ARG A 401 -10.93 24.77 -0.75
C ARG A 401 -11.35 24.35 -2.17
N ARG A 402 -10.39 24.10 -3.02
CA ARG A 402 -10.67 23.42 -4.28
C ARG A 402 -10.85 21.94 -4.01
N VAL A 403 -12.03 21.41 -4.28
CA VAL A 403 -12.38 20.00 -4.14
C VAL A 403 -12.25 19.34 -5.51
N ASP A 404 -11.42 18.31 -5.59
CA ASP A 404 -11.21 17.58 -6.82
C ASP A 404 -11.83 16.18 -6.77
N TRP A 405 -11.86 15.55 -5.60
CA TRP A 405 -12.36 14.21 -5.48
C TRP A 405 -13.06 13.95 -4.15
N ILE A 406 -14.11 13.13 -4.20
CA ILE A 406 -14.86 12.64 -3.04
C ILE A 406 -15.14 11.16 -3.23
N GLY A 407 -14.94 10.36 -2.19
CA GLY A 407 -15.32 8.95 -2.13
C GLY A 407 -16.13 8.65 -0.88
N LEU A 408 -17.18 7.88 -1.04
CA LEU A 408 -17.99 7.35 0.06
C LEU A 408 -17.77 5.85 0.17
N HIS A 409 -17.30 5.41 1.30
CA HIS A 409 -17.26 4.01 1.67
C HIS A 409 -18.66 3.51 2.04
N THR A 410 -19.12 2.52 1.31
CA THR A 410 -20.42 1.88 1.51
C THR A 410 -20.27 0.37 1.48
N MET A 411 -21.30 -0.35 1.90
CA MET A 411 -21.38 -1.78 1.66
C MET A 411 -22.71 -2.17 1.01
N THR A 412 -22.72 -3.32 0.36
CA THR A 412 -23.93 -3.99 -0.11
C THR A 412 -24.15 -5.29 0.64
N ARG A 413 -25.36 -5.48 1.13
CA ARG A 413 -25.85 -6.74 1.70
C ARG A 413 -27.33 -6.91 1.35
N GLN A 414 -27.57 -7.34 0.13
CA GLN A 414 -28.92 -7.34 -0.46
C GLN A 414 -29.94 -8.14 0.36
N ALA A 415 -29.52 -9.24 0.98
CA ALA A 415 -30.38 -10.05 1.84
C ALA A 415 -30.96 -9.27 3.03
N TRP A 416 -30.36 -8.15 3.41
CA TRP A 416 -30.77 -7.28 4.51
C TRP A 416 -31.30 -5.93 4.03
N GLY A 417 -31.44 -5.77 2.72
CA GLY A 417 -31.90 -4.53 2.11
C GLY A 417 -30.85 -3.41 2.14
N ILE A 418 -29.58 -3.73 2.40
CA ILE A 418 -28.49 -2.76 2.39
C ILE A 418 -27.96 -2.68 0.96
N VAL A 419 -28.01 -1.48 0.39
CA VAL A 419 -27.58 -1.24 -1.00
C VAL A 419 -26.70 0.00 -1.10
N THR A 420 -25.71 -0.08 -1.97
CA THR A 420 -24.88 1.07 -2.31
C THR A 420 -25.69 2.10 -3.09
N PRO A 421 -25.60 3.40 -2.77
CA PRO A 421 -26.22 4.45 -3.56
C PRO A 421 -25.78 4.37 -5.03
N THR A 422 -26.73 4.42 -5.94
CA THR A 422 -26.42 4.39 -7.39
C THR A 422 -25.86 5.71 -7.88
N SER A 423 -26.20 6.80 -7.19
CA SER A 423 -25.64 8.13 -7.43
C SER A 423 -25.76 9.00 -6.20
N VAL A 424 -24.84 9.92 -6.05
CA VAL A 424 -24.84 10.94 -5.01
C VAL A 424 -24.58 12.29 -5.68
N GLU A 425 -25.54 13.21 -5.60
CA GLU A 425 -25.33 14.57 -6.10
C GLU A 425 -24.46 15.36 -5.12
N VAL A 426 -23.43 15.99 -5.65
CA VAL A 426 -22.51 16.84 -4.86
C VAL A 426 -22.88 18.29 -5.09
N MET A 427 -23.31 18.95 -4.02
CA MET A 427 -23.59 20.36 -4.00
C MET A 427 -22.47 21.14 -3.32
N CYS A 428 -22.19 22.30 -3.81
CA CYS A 428 -21.19 23.24 -3.27
C CYS A 428 -21.88 24.53 -2.85
N ALA A 429 -21.61 25.00 -1.65
CA ALA A 429 -22.11 26.27 -1.15
C ALA A 429 -21.02 27.12 -0.50
N GLU A 430 -21.15 28.42 -0.70
CA GLU A 430 -20.42 29.42 0.09
C GLU A 430 -21.37 29.98 1.17
N PRO A 431 -20.88 30.49 2.28
CA PRO A 431 -21.70 31.08 3.33
C PRO A 431 -22.66 32.14 2.78
N GLY A 432 -23.96 31.95 2.98
CA GLY A 432 -25.00 32.86 2.53
C GLY A 432 -25.39 32.78 1.05
N THR A 433 -24.88 31.79 0.31
CA THR A 433 -25.28 31.54 -1.07
C THR A 433 -26.12 30.25 -1.20
N ALA A 434 -26.91 30.17 -2.28
CA ALA A 434 -27.58 28.92 -2.61
C ALA A 434 -26.55 27.89 -3.07
N ALA A 435 -26.73 26.63 -2.65
CA ALA A 435 -25.89 25.52 -3.09
C ALA A 435 -26.09 25.24 -4.59
N THR A 436 -25.01 24.99 -5.28
CA THR A 436 -24.98 24.63 -6.71
C THR A 436 -24.39 23.24 -6.90
N SER A 437 -24.94 22.46 -7.83
CA SER A 437 -24.41 21.14 -8.17
C SER A 437 -23.07 21.27 -8.87
N ILE A 438 -22.07 20.53 -8.40
CA ILE A 438 -20.71 20.51 -8.96
C ILE A 438 -20.35 19.15 -9.56
N GLY A 439 -21.19 18.15 -9.38
CA GLY A 439 -20.97 16.83 -9.95
C GLY A 439 -21.81 15.75 -9.31
N VAL A 440 -21.60 14.53 -9.77
CA VAL A 440 -22.28 13.33 -9.30
C VAL A 440 -21.26 12.25 -9.04
N LEU A 441 -21.34 11.62 -7.87
CA LEU A 441 -20.63 10.39 -7.58
C LEU A 441 -21.54 9.25 -8.06
N SER A 442 -21.16 8.55 -9.09
CA SER A 442 -22.07 7.61 -9.76
C SER A 442 -21.51 6.22 -9.97
N ALA A 443 -20.26 6.04 -9.66
CA ALA A 443 -19.65 4.76 -9.90
C ALA A 443 -19.28 4.11 -8.59
N PRO A 444 -19.86 2.95 -8.27
CA PRO A 444 -19.20 2.09 -7.35
C PRO A 444 -17.84 1.75 -7.96
N PHE A 445 -16.78 2.13 -7.28
CA PHE A 445 -15.49 1.52 -7.50
C PHE A 445 -15.61 0.11 -6.92
N THR A 446 -16.28 -0.76 -7.65
CA THR A 446 -16.31 -2.15 -7.31
C THR A 446 -14.88 -2.65 -7.34
N GLN A 447 -14.54 -3.46 -6.40
CA GLN A 447 -13.47 -4.41 -6.61
C GLN A 447 -13.93 -5.28 -7.79
N ALA A 448 -13.53 -4.88 -8.99
CA ALA A 448 -13.99 -5.52 -10.21
C ALA A 448 -13.70 -7.02 -10.12
N GLY A 449 -14.71 -7.85 -10.09
CA GLY A 449 -14.63 -9.29 -10.20
C GLY A 449 -15.21 -10.12 -9.08
N LEU A 450 -15.76 -9.53 -8.06
CA LEU A 450 -16.58 -10.27 -7.12
C LEU A 450 -18.05 -10.28 -7.62
N SER A 451 -18.23 -10.53 -8.92
CA SER A 451 -19.57 -10.68 -9.48
C SER A 451 -20.22 -11.89 -8.83
N GLY A 452 -21.18 -11.63 -7.94
CA GLY A 452 -21.94 -12.63 -7.22
C GLY A 452 -21.78 -12.63 -5.71
N SER A 453 -20.85 -11.89 -5.13
CA SER A 453 -20.84 -11.65 -3.69
C SER A 453 -21.96 -10.66 -3.34
N THR A 454 -22.73 -10.99 -2.31
CA THR A 454 -23.77 -10.13 -1.75
C THR A 454 -23.30 -9.32 -0.55
N GLU A 455 -22.01 -9.45 -0.19
CA GLU A 455 -21.40 -8.91 1.02
C GLU A 455 -20.09 -8.23 0.64
N GLU A 456 -20.17 -7.01 0.08
CA GLU A 456 -19.00 -6.30 -0.44
C GLU A 456 -18.98 -4.87 0.05
N GLU A 457 -17.77 -4.39 0.26
CA GLU A 457 -17.48 -2.99 0.41
C GLU A 457 -17.38 -2.33 -0.97
N TYR A 458 -18.00 -1.18 -1.12
CA TYR A 458 -17.95 -0.38 -2.33
C TYR A 458 -17.58 1.05 -2.01
N VAL A 459 -16.93 1.69 -2.96
CA VAL A 459 -16.73 3.14 -2.92
C VAL A 459 -17.50 3.79 -4.04
N VAL A 460 -18.29 4.78 -3.68
CA VAL A 460 -18.98 5.65 -4.65
C VAL A 460 -18.18 6.93 -4.77
N GLY A 461 -17.67 7.21 -5.95
CA GLY A 461 -16.81 8.37 -6.18
C GLY A 461 -17.07 9.07 -7.51
N ASN A 462 -16.41 10.20 -7.73
CA ASN A 462 -16.47 10.92 -9.01
C ASN A 462 -15.50 10.31 -10.03
N GLY A 463 -15.97 10.16 -11.27
CA GLY A 463 -15.17 9.61 -12.36
C GLY A 463 -14.19 10.60 -13.00
N ALA A 464 -14.35 11.90 -12.71
CA ALA A 464 -13.50 12.99 -13.19
C ALA A 464 -13.36 14.04 -12.07
N PRO A 465 -12.28 14.83 -12.02
CA PRO A 465 -12.10 15.87 -11.02
C PRO A 465 -13.28 16.85 -11.00
N LEU A 466 -13.77 17.16 -9.80
CA LEU A 466 -14.84 18.13 -9.60
C LEU A 466 -14.37 19.57 -9.85
N ALA A 467 -13.10 19.86 -9.53
CA ALA A 467 -12.41 21.13 -9.75
C ALA A 467 -13.19 22.36 -9.21
N ALA A 468 -13.93 22.21 -8.12
CA ALA A 468 -14.82 23.23 -7.59
C ALA A 468 -14.28 23.86 -6.31
N GLN A 469 -14.42 25.16 -6.19
CA GLN A 469 -14.05 25.91 -4.98
C GLN A 469 -15.23 25.95 -4.01
N CYS A 470 -15.12 25.26 -2.87
CA CYS A 470 -16.17 25.08 -1.89
C CYS A 470 -15.71 25.34 -0.47
N ARG A 471 -16.59 25.87 0.36
CA ARG A 471 -16.46 25.82 1.80
C ARG A 471 -17.35 24.74 2.41
N THR A 472 -18.57 24.61 1.90
CA THR A 472 -19.52 23.63 2.39
C THR A 472 -19.91 22.71 1.25
N LEU A 473 -19.83 21.42 1.49
CA LEU A 473 -20.32 20.38 0.61
C LEU A 473 -21.64 19.82 1.16
N GLU A 474 -22.57 19.50 0.28
CA GLU A 474 -23.74 18.70 0.62
C GLU A 474 -23.79 17.50 -0.32
N LEU A 475 -23.72 16.31 0.25
CA LEU A 475 -23.84 15.05 -0.47
C LEU A 475 -25.28 14.57 -0.37
N ARG A 476 -26.01 14.57 -1.49
CA ARG A 476 -27.41 14.15 -1.55
C ARG A 476 -27.49 12.72 -2.04
N LEU A 477 -27.73 11.82 -1.11
CA LEU A 477 -27.86 10.40 -1.38
C LEU A 477 -29.34 10.10 -1.70
N ALA A 478 -29.59 9.57 -2.89
CA ALA A 478 -30.91 9.05 -3.26
C ALA A 478 -30.90 7.53 -3.13
N ASN A 479 -31.65 7.02 -2.15
CA ASN A 479 -31.78 5.59 -1.92
C ASN A 479 -33.17 5.27 -1.36
N GLY A 480 -33.83 4.28 -1.92
CA GLY A 480 -35.13 3.78 -1.41
C GLY A 480 -35.01 2.74 -0.28
N SER A 481 -33.81 2.43 0.19
CA SER A 481 -33.55 1.38 1.15
C SER A 481 -32.48 1.83 2.17
N TRP A 482 -31.79 0.87 2.80
CA TRP A 482 -30.68 1.13 3.70
C TRP A 482 -29.42 1.49 2.93
N THR A 483 -28.74 2.55 3.37
CA THR A 483 -27.34 2.86 3.02
C THR A 483 -26.51 2.77 4.28
N PHE A 484 -25.42 2.01 4.22
CA PHE A 484 -24.41 1.95 5.25
C PHE A 484 -23.17 2.68 4.77
N LEU A 485 -22.71 3.64 5.55
CA LEU A 485 -21.55 4.48 5.29
C LEU A 485 -20.53 4.24 6.40
N SER A 486 -19.25 4.22 6.08
CA SER A 486 -18.20 4.11 7.09
C SER A 486 -17.19 5.22 7.00
N GLU A 487 -16.93 5.76 5.81
CA GLU A 487 -15.91 6.80 5.66
C GLU A 487 -16.25 7.70 4.47
N ILE A 488 -15.92 8.98 4.58
CA ILE A 488 -15.95 9.94 3.49
C ILE A 488 -14.56 10.51 3.31
N GLU A 489 -13.97 10.29 2.15
CA GLU A 489 -12.69 10.84 1.80
C GLU A 489 -12.86 12.02 0.84
N ILE A 490 -12.18 13.12 1.13
CA ILE A 490 -12.24 14.33 0.33
C ILE A 490 -10.82 14.76 -0.03
N ALA A 491 -10.50 14.73 -1.33
CA ALA A 491 -9.29 15.35 -1.84
C ALA A 491 -9.58 16.81 -2.15
N ALA A 492 -9.02 17.69 -1.34
CA ALA A 492 -9.17 19.13 -1.47
C ALA A 492 -7.82 19.82 -1.29
N GLU A 493 -7.58 20.85 -2.09
CA GLU A 493 -6.38 21.69 -2.02
C GLU A 493 -6.33 22.42 -0.66
N GLN A 494 -5.16 22.41 0.00
CA GLN A 494 -4.94 23.08 1.28
C GLN A 494 -4.81 24.59 1.14
#